data_d337dd9a984bf951c455a7521bdaa062
#
_entry.id   d337dd9a984bf951c455a7521bdaa062
#
_cell.length_a   1.000
_cell.length_b   1.000
_cell.length_c   1.000
_cell.angle_alpha   90.00
_cell.angle_beta   90.00
_cell.angle_gamma   90.00
#
_symmetry.space_group_name_H-M   'P 1'
#
loop_
_entity.id
_entity.type
_entity.pdbx_description
1 polymer ?
#
loop_
_entity_poly.entity_id
_entity_poly.type
_entity_poly.pdbx_seq_one_letter_code
_entity_poly.pdbx_strand_id
1 'polypeptide(L)'
;NSPISNDDMEDYIGKIGGNPSRVRSIVLRQNGIKTRYYGLDKNQNLTHSNAELAKEAVCRLFENGSIPDDLTLLACGTSTPDQLLPSHASMVHGELANYPMEIFSSAGVCLTSLQALKICYSNILAGLHQKAVCVASELTSPALVSKFYDPEYEATHDNPDKDPYMAFEKDFMRFMLSDGAGAVLVQDHPEGICPLKIEWVDMTSY
;
A
#
# COMPACT_ATOMS: atom_id res chain seq x y z
N ASN A 1 -9.86 -7.05 -7.27
CA ASN A 1 -10.60 -5.96 -7.88
C ASN A 1 -10.16 -5.75 -9.33
N SER A 2 -11.04 -5.22 -10.19
CA SER A 2 -10.69 -4.83 -11.56
C SER A 2 -9.98 -3.47 -11.57
N PRO A 3 -9.09 -3.21 -12.55
CA PRO A 3 -8.48 -1.90 -12.69
C PRO A 3 -9.54 -0.85 -13.01
N ILE A 4 -9.43 0.31 -12.38
CA ILE A 4 -10.33 1.45 -12.51
C ILE A 4 -9.66 2.46 -13.45
N SER A 5 -10.36 2.86 -14.51
CA SER A 5 -9.84 3.84 -15.46
C SER A 5 -9.78 5.24 -14.85
N ASN A 6 -8.99 6.12 -15.47
CA ASN A 6 -8.94 7.51 -15.06
C ASN A 6 -10.32 8.21 -15.13
N ASP A 7 -11.21 7.76 -16.03
CA ASP A 7 -12.53 8.35 -16.18
C ASP A 7 -13.50 7.93 -15.08
N ASP A 8 -13.32 6.73 -14.53
CA ASP A 8 -14.18 6.14 -13.51
C ASP A 8 -13.74 6.46 -12.06
N MET A 9 -12.57 7.08 -11.86
CA MET A 9 -12.01 7.30 -10.51
C MET A 9 -12.99 7.99 -9.56
N GLU A 10 -13.62 9.07 -10.01
CA GLU A 10 -14.52 9.86 -9.19
C GLU A 10 -15.85 9.16 -8.88
N ASP A 11 -16.17 8.06 -9.57
CA ASP A 11 -17.31 7.18 -9.21
C ASP A 11 -17.02 6.40 -7.92
N TYR A 12 -15.75 6.20 -7.57
CA TYR A 12 -15.31 5.50 -6.36
C TYR A 12 -14.97 6.46 -5.22
N ILE A 13 -14.12 7.46 -5.50
CA ILE A 13 -13.65 8.39 -4.46
C ILE A 13 -14.54 9.62 -4.29
N GLY A 14 -15.59 9.76 -5.12
CA GLY A 14 -16.51 10.90 -5.09
C GLY A 14 -15.93 12.17 -5.71
N LYS A 15 -16.78 13.16 -5.87
CA LYS A 15 -16.47 14.49 -6.42
C LYS A 15 -16.55 15.51 -5.29
N ILE A 16 -15.47 16.25 -5.03
CA ILE A 16 -15.44 17.28 -4.01
C ILE A 16 -16.40 18.41 -4.42
N GLY A 17 -17.27 18.82 -3.50
CA GLY A 17 -18.32 19.79 -3.78
C GLY A 17 -19.30 19.36 -4.88
N GLY A 18 -19.41 18.06 -5.17
CA GLY A 18 -20.28 17.49 -6.19
C GLY A 18 -19.85 17.75 -7.64
N ASN A 19 -18.72 18.40 -7.88
CA ASN A 19 -18.24 18.76 -9.22
C ASN A 19 -16.95 18.00 -9.58
N PRO A 20 -16.74 17.66 -10.88
CA PRO A 20 -15.47 17.11 -11.32
C PRO A 20 -14.31 18.06 -11.06
N SER A 21 -13.17 17.52 -10.62
CA SER A 21 -11.98 18.33 -10.37
C SER A 21 -11.48 19.01 -11.65
N ARG A 22 -11.21 20.32 -11.57
CA ARG A 22 -10.67 21.12 -12.69
C ARG A 22 -9.22 20.80 -13.00
N VAL A 23 -8.45 20.31 -12.01
CA VAL A 23 -7.01 20.01 -12.17
C VAL A 23 -6.76 18.54 -12.52
N ARG A 24 -7.79 17.69 -12.47
CA ARG A 24 -7.71 16.26 -12.77
C ARG A 24 -6.95 15.96 -14.06
N SER A 25 -7.33 16.62 -15.17
CA SER A 25 -6.71 16.38 -16.47
C SER A 25 -5.23 16.75 -16.51
N ILE A 26 -4.81 17.75 -15.73
CA ILE A 26 -3.42 18.19 -15.62
C ILE A 26 -2.62 17.13 -14.86
N VAL A 27 -3.08 16.73 -13.68
CA VAL A 27 -2.42 15.73 -12.84
C VAL A 27 -2.28 14.40 -13.58
N LEU A 28 -3.37 13.89 -14.16
CA LEU A 28 -3.37 12.60 -14.85
C LEU A 28 -2.49 12.60 -16.12
N ARG A 29 -2.39 13.72 -16.82
CA ARG A 29 -1.49 13.85 -17.96
C ARG A 29 -0.02 13.83 -17.54
N GLN A 30 0.32 14.48 -16.43
CA GLN A 30 1.69 14.57 -15.94
C GLN A 30 2.20 13.26 -15.36
N ASN A 31 1.36 12.54 -14.60
CA ASN A 31 1.78 11.30 -13.95
C ASN A 31 1.81 10.09 -14.88
N GLY A 32 1.11 10.13 -16.01
CA GLY A 32 1.07 9.07 -17.01
C GLY A 32 0.33 7.79 -16.59
N ILE A 33 -0.27 7.77 -15.39
CA ILE A 33 -1.01 6.61 -14.88
C ILE A 33 -2.33 6.48 -15.64
N LYS A 34 -2.67 5.26 -16.07
CA LYS A 34 -3.88 4.98 -16.87
C LYS A 34 -4.98 4.34 -16.05
N THR A 35 -4.61 3.49 -15.11
CA THR A 35 -5.53 2.75 -14.26
C THR A 35 -5.04 2.72 -12.82
N ARG A 36 -5.98 2.49 -11.89
CA ARG A 36 -5.72 2.33 -10.45
C ARG A 36 -6.55 1.20 -9.90
N TYR A 37 -6.22 0.81 -8.67
CA TYR A 37 -7.01 -0.11 -7.88
C TYR A 37 -7.45 0.58 -6.61
N TYR A 38 -8.70 0.37 -6.21
CA TYR A 38 -9.24 0.83 -4.95
C TYR A 38 -9.83 -0.34 -4.17
N GLY A 39 -9.55 -0.40 -2.88
CA GLY A 39 -10.19 -1.28 -1.90
C GLY A 39 -11.60 -0.78 -1.50
N LEU A 40 -12.24 -0.04 -2.40
CA LEU A 40 -13.58 0.50 -2.26
C LEU A 40 -14.49 0.00 -3.38
N ASP A 41 -15.78 -0.10 -3.09
CA ASP A 41 -16.84 -0.17 -4.10
C ASP A 41 -17.32 1.25 -4.51
N LYS A 42 -18.24 1.33 -5.46
CA LYS A 42 -18.83 2.62 -5.90
C LYS A 42 -19.70 3.31 -4.84
N ASN A 43 -20.08 2.58 -3.77
CA ASN A 43 -20.77 3.14 -2.62
C ASN A 43 -19.80 3.58 -1.52
N GLN A 44 -18.48 3.53 -1.80
CA GLN A 44 -17.39 3.86 -0.88
C GLN A 44 -17.30 2.90 0.34
N ASN A 45 -17.83 1.69 0.24
CA ASN A 45 -17.63 0.66 1.23
C ASN A 45 -16.31 -0.07 0.99
N LEU A 46 -15.61 -0.42 2.07
CA LEU A 46 -14.41 -1.25 2.00
C LEU A 46 -14.73 -2.62 1.42
N THR A 47 -13.92 -3.07 0.46
CA THR A 47 -13.99 -4.41 -0.13
C THR A 47 -12.93 -5.34 0.46
N HIS A 48 -11.84 -4.79 0.99
CA HIS A 48 -10.73 -5.50 1.62
C HIS A 48 -10.14 -4.63 2.72
N SER A 49 -9.60 -5.25 3.76
CA SER A 49 -8.69 -4.61 4.69
C SER A 49 -7.27 -4.54 4.10
N ASN A 50 -6.41 -3.72 4.69
CA ASN A 50 -5.01 -3.67 4.26
C ASN A 50 -4.26 -4.97 4.62
N ALA A 51 -4.60 -5.59 5.74
CA ALA A 51 -4.06 -6.89 6.13
C ALA A 51 -4.45 -8.01 5.15
N GLU A 52 -5.70 -8.01 4.65
CA GLU A 52 -6.15 -8.94 3.60
C GLU A 52 -5.41 -8.74 2.29
N LEU A 53 -5.15 -7.49 1.86
CA LEU A 53 -4.35 -7.21 0.67
C LEU A 53 -2.92 -7.76 0.81
N ALA A 54 -2.30 -7.54 1.97
CA ALA A 54 -0.96 -8.07 2.25
C ALA A 54 -0.95 -9.60 2.26
N LYS A 55 -1.91 -10.24 2.93
CA LYS A 55 -2.08 -11.70 2.95
C LYS A 55 -2.21 -12.28 1.53
N GLU A 56 -3.06 -11.69 0.69
CA GLU A 56 -3.22 -12.13 -0.69
C GLU A 56 -1.91 -12.06 -1.49
N ALA A 57 -1.11 -10.99 -1.29
CA ALA A 57 0.20 -10.87 -1.93
C ALA A 57 1.17 -11.96 -1.45
N VAL A 58 1.20 -12.26 -0.16
CA VAL A 58 2.03 -13.34 0.41
C VAL A 58 1.61 -14.71 -0.12
N CYS A 59 0.31 -15.01 -0.09
CA CYS A 59 -0.19 -16.30 -0.60
C CYS A 59 0.16 -16.55 -2.06
N ARG A 60 0.22 -15.50 -2.89
CA ARG A 60 0.58 -15.61 -4.32
C ARG A 60 2.05 -15.93 -4.58
N LEU A 61 2.92 -15.85 -3.59
CA LEU A 61 4.32 -16.30 -3.71
C LEU A 61 4.43 -17.82 -3.78
N PHE A 62 3.44 -18.55 -3.27
CA PHE A 62 3.52 -19.98 -3.08
C PHE A 62 2.46 -20.71 -3.91
N GLU A 63 2.83 -21.89 -4.40
CA GLU A 63 1.90 -22.77 -5.12
C GLU A 63 0.67 -23.08 -4.25
N ASN A 64 -0.50 -22.94 -4.84
CA ASN A 64 -1.79 -23.12 -4.16
C ASN A 64 -2.02 -22.24 -2.92
N GLY A 65 -1.23 -21.17 -2.75
CA GLY A 65 -1.35 -20.26 -1.61
C GLY A 65 -0.91 -20.85 -0.26
N SER A 66 -0.28 -22.02 -0.26
CA SER A 66 0.18 -22.69 0.97
C SER A 66 1.49 -22.10 1.46
N ILE A 67 1.47 -21.57 2.67
CA ILE A 67 2.67 -21.05 3.34
C ILE A 67 3.55 -22.24 3.77
N PRO A 68 4.84 -22.28 3.39
CA PRO A 68 5.72 -23.37 3.79
C PRO A 68 6.10 -23.28 5.28
N ASP A 69 6.24 -24.43 5.93
CA ASP A 69 6.53 -24.54 7.37
C ASP A 69 7.90 -23.95 7.76
N ASP A 70 8.82 -23.84 6.80
CA ASP A 70 10.15 -23.27 6.98
C ASP A 70 10.22 -21.74 6.77
N LEU A 71 9.09 -21.10 6.49
CA LEU A 71 8.97 -19.65 6.51
C LEU A 71 8.87 -19.17 7.97
N THR A 72 9.94 -18.57 8.47
CA THR A 72 10.08 -18.22 9.90
C THR A 72 10.15 -16.73 10.18
N LEU A 73 10.16 -15.88 9.15
CA LEU A 73 10.22 -14.41 9.28
C LEU A 73 9.23 -13.74 8.33
N LEU A 74 8.42 -12.83 8.88
CA LEU A 74 7.51 -11.97 8.14
C LEU A 74 7.78 -10.50 8.48
N ALA A 75 8.23 -9.72 7.51
CA ALA A 75 8.38 -8.28 7.64
C ALA A 75 7.33 -7.55 6.79
N CYS A 76 6.50 -6.75 7.44
CA CYS A 76 5.43 -5.99 6.81
C CYS A 76 5.72 -4.49 6.83
N GLY A 77 5.45 -3.82 5.72
CA GLY A 77 5.57 -2.38 5.58
C GLY A 77 4.27 -1.75 5.10
N THR A 78 3.77 -0.75 5.86
CA THR A 78 2.62 0.05 5.45
C THR A 78 2.61 1.40 6.16
N SER A 79 2.07 2.42 5.51
CA SER A 79 1.76 3.73 6.13
C SER A 79 0.28 3.85 6.49
N THR A 80 -0.54 2.92 6.01
CA THR A 80 -2.00 2.92 6.17
C THR A 80 -2.50 1.62 6.82
N PRO A 81 -2.00 1.27 8.05
CA PRO A 81 -2.49 0.07 8.73
C PRO A 81 -3.98 0.21 9.03
N ASP A 82 -4.70 -0.90 9.06
CA ASP A 82 -6.14 -0.90 9.38
C ASP A 82 -6.41 -0.33 10.78
N GLN A 83 -5.46 -0.51 11.69
CA GLN A 83 -5.46 0.07 13.04
C GLN A 83 -4.02 0.18 13.59
N LEU A 84 -3.83 1.01 14.62
CA LEU A 84 -2.51 1.22 15.22
C LEU A 84 -2.05 0.01 16.03
N LEU A 85 -2.96 -0.68 16.71
CA LEU A 85 -2.70 -1.83 17.58
C LEU A 85 -3.79 -2.90 17.39
N PRO A 86 -3.44 -4.19 17.22
CA PRO A 86 -2.06 -4.70 17.11
C PRO A 86 -1.34 -4.19 15.86
N SER A 87 -0.04 -4.43 15.75
CA SER A 87 0.74 -3.99 14.59
C SER A 87 0.23 -4.60 13.29
N HIS A 88 0.49 -3.93 12.17
CA HIS A 88 0.09 -4.44 10.84
C HIS A 88 0.63 -5.87 10.59
N ALA A 89 1.88 -6.14 10.95
CA ALA A 89 2.45 -7.49 10.81
C ALA A 89 1.70 -8.54 11.65
N SER A 90 1.21 -8.17 12.84
CA SER A 90 0.38 -9.08 13.65
C SER A 90 -0.96 -9.37 13.00
N MET A 91 -1.58 -8.37 12.37
CA MET A 91 -2.84 -8.55 11.63
C MET A 91 -2.63 -9.44 10.41
N VAL A 92 -1.61 -9.16 9.60
CA VAL A 92 -1.26 -9.99 8.43
C VAL A 92 -0.95 -11.43 8.83
N HIS A 93 -0.17 -11.62 9.91
CA HIS A 93 0.13 -12.96 10.43
C HIS A 93 -1.14 -13.70 10.86
N GLY A 94 -2.08 -13.01 11.50
CA GLY A 94 -3.39 -13.59 11.85
C GLY A 94 -4.20 -14.05 10.65
N GLU A 95 -4.11 -13.34 9.52
CA GLU A 95 -4.76 -13.72 8.25
C GLU A 95 -4.06 -14.88 7.53
N LEU A 96 -2.76 -15.09 7.75
CA LEU A 96 -1.97 -16.16 7.12
C LEU A 96 -2.14 -17.52 7.79
N ALA A 97 -2.83 -17.60 8.93
CA ALA A 97 -2.93 -18.78 9.81
C ALA A 97 -1.64 -19.14 10.59
N ASN A 98 -1.83 -19.84 11.61
CA ASN A 98 -1.13 -20.28 12.81
C ASN A 98 0.31 -20.84 12.71
N TYR A 99 1.15 -20.37 11.84
CA TYR A 99 2.57 -20.78 11.85
C TYR A 99 3.39 -19.85 12.74
N PRO A 100 4.28 -20.38 13.60
CA PRO A 100 5.18 -19.56 14.40
C PRO A 100 6.14 -18.79 13.49
N MET A 101 6.09 -17.46 13.55
CA MET A 101 6.99 -16.57 12.78
C MET A 101 7.49 -15.45 13.68
N GLU A 102 8.72 -15.03 13.46
CA GLU A 102 9.17 -13.72 13.90
C GLU A 102 8.53 -12.66 13.00
N ILE A 103 7.96 -11.59 13.58
CA ILE A 103 7.22 -10.59 12.82
C ILE A 103 7.77 -9.19 13.06
N PHE A 104 7.88 -8.40 11.99
CA PHE A 104 8.29 -7.00 12.03
C PHE A 104 7.28 -6.14 11.30
N SER A 105 7.00 -4.97 11.88
CA SER A 105 6.16 -3.95 11.25
C SER A 105 6.94 -2.67 11.09
N SER A 106 6.94 -2.09 9.89
CA SER A 106 7.55 -0.80 9.59
C SER A 106 6.55 0.19 9.01
N ALA A 107 6.79 1.48 9.28
CA ALA A 107 6.02 2.58 8.76
C ALA A 107 6.96 3.71 8.33
N GLY A 108 6.69 4.39 7.22
CA GLY A 108 7.59 5.41 6.69
C GLY A 108 7.29 5.80 5.25
N VAL A 109 6.01 5.93 4.92
CA VAL A 109 5.53 6.35 3.59
C VAL A 109 6.18 5.50 2.46
N CYS A 110 6.80 6.10 1.46
CA CYS A 110 7.37 5.38 0.31
C CYS A 110 8.56 4.46 0.65
N LEU A 111 9.13 4.58 1.85
CA LEU A 111 10.30 3.80 2.28
C LEU A 111 9.94 2.48 2.99
N THR A 112 8.67 2.27 3.34
CA THR A 112 8.23 1.11 4.15
C THR A 112 8.59 -0.24 3.54
N SER A 113 8.44 -0.39 2.23
CA SER A 113 8.78 -1.63 1.52
C SER A 113 10.28 -1.95 1.60
N LEU A 114 11.13 -0.93 1.45
CA LEU A 114 12.59 -1.12 1.56
C LEU A 114 13.04 -1.37 3.00
N GLN A 115 12.37 -0.79 4.00
CA GLN A 115 12.62 -1.11 5.41
C GLN A 115 12.31 -2.58 5.70
N ALA A 116 11.14 -3.08 5.28
CA ALA A 116 10.78 -4.48 5.42
C ALA A 116 11.75 -5.41 4.67
N LEU A 117 12.15 -5.04 3.44
CA LEU A 117 13.13 -5.79 2.66
C LEU A 117 14.50 -5.83 3.38
N LYS A 118 14.96 -4.71 3.94
CA LYS A 118 16.23 -4.64 4.68
C LYS A 118 16.20 -5.52 5.94
N ILE A 119 15.08 -5.57 6.65
CA ILE A 119 14.88 -6.46 7.78
C ILE A 119 15.06 -7.93 7.32
N CYS A 120 14.36 -8.37 6.28
CA CYS A 120 14.51 -9.71 5.73
C CYS A 120 15.96 -10.00 5.31
N TYR A 121 16.54 -9.12 4.48
CA TYR A 121 17.92 -9.25 4.01
C TYR A 121 18.93 -9.37 5.15
N SER A 122 18.84 -8.50 6.17
CA SER A 122 19.79 -8.50 7.28
C SER A 122 19.68 -9.77 8.13
N ASN A 123 18.46 -10.27 8.36
CA ASN A 123 18.24 -11.49 9.15
C ASN A 123 18.71 -12.76 8.41
N ILE A 124 18.47 -12.83 7.09
CA ILE A 124 19.00 -13.91 6.25
C ILE A 124 20.55 -13.86 6.22
N LEU A 125 21.13 -12.68 5.98
CA LEU A 125 22.58 -12.50 5.94
C LEU A 125 23.26 -12.85 7.28
N ALA A 126 22.59 -12.57 8.39
CA ALA A 126 23.06 -12.93 9.73
C ALA A 126 22.91 -14.43 10.06
N GLY A 127 22.25 -15.20 9.20
CA GLY A 127 21.99 -16.64 9.42
C GLY A 127 20.94 -16.93 10.50
N LEU A 128 20.13 -15.93 10.87
CA LEU A 128 19.07 -16.10 11.88
C LEU A 128 17.84 -16.81 11.28
N HIS A 129 17.60 -16.60 10.00
CA HIS A 129 16.52 -17.23 9.24
C HIS A 129 17.06 -17.73 7.89
N GLN A 130 16.44 -18.75 7.33
CA GLN A 130 16.73 -19.26 5.98
C GLN A 130 15.73 -18.75 4.94
N LYS A 131 14.49 -18.55 5.36
CA LYS A 131 13.41 -18.00 4.53
C LYS A 131 12.66 -16.89 5.25
N ALA A 132 12.42 -15.79 4.53
CA ALA A 132 11.70 -14.64 5.03
C ALA A 132 10.78 -14.09 3.94
N VAL A 133 9.63 -13.57 4.32
CA VAL A 133 8.77 -12.81 3.41
C VAL A 133 8.80 -11.33 3.80
N CYS A 134 9.11 -10.50 2.81
CA CYS A 134 8.87 -9.07 2.84
C CYS A 134 7.55 -8.80 2.11
N VAL A 135 6.59 -8.16 2.76
CA VAL A 135 5.35 -7.70 2.16
C VAL A 135 5.14 -6.22 2.44
N ALA A 136 4.74 -5.49 1.42
CA ALA A 136 4.32 -4.10 1.55
C ALA A 136 2.93 -3.92 0.97
N SER A 137 2.09 -3.17 1.66
CA SER A 137 0.71 -2.91 1.23
C SER A 137 0.28 -1.52 1.64
N GLU A 138 -0.56 -0.90 0.82
CA GLU A 138 -1.18 0.39 1.13
C GLU A 138 -2.66 0.34 0.75
N LEU A 139 -3.50 0.82 1.66
CA LEU A 139 -4.94 1.00 1.47
C LEU A 139 -5.27 2.47 1.69
N THR A 140 -5.01 3.29 0.66
CA THR A 140 -5.12 4.75 0.73
C THR A 140 -6.49 5.27 0.34
N SER A 141 -7.22 4.54 -0.52
CA SER A 141 -8.48 5.00 -1.11
C SER A 141 -9.55 5.43 -0.09
N PRO A 142 -9.66 4.82 1.12
CA PRO A 142 -10.62 5.31 2.11
C PRO A 142 -10.38 6.73 2.59
N ALA A 143 -9.11 7.18 2.60
CA ALA A 143 -8.75 8.55 2.95
C ALA A 143 -8.91 9.54 1.79
N LEU A 144 -9.13 9.05 0.55
CA LEU A 144 -9.23 9.88 -0.66
C LEU A 144 -10.69 10.22 -1.02
N VAL A 145 -11.67 9.70 -0.28
CA VAL A 145 -13.09 9.94 -0.58
C VAL A 145 -13.47 11.40 -0.32
N SER A 146 -14.33 11.95 -1.17
CA SER A 146 -14.69 13.38 -1.18
C SER A 146 -15.20 13.89 0.15
N LYS A 147 -15.93 13.07 0.93
CA LYS A 147 -16.52 13.45 2.22
C LYS A 147 -15.52 14.01 3.24
N PHE A 148 -14.22 13.69 3.12
CA PHE A 148 -13.19 14.25 3.99
C PHE A 148 -12.68 15.61 3.52
N TYR A 149 -12.98 15.99 2.29
CA TYR A 149 -12.54 17.24 1.66
C TYR A 149 -13.67 18.25 1.49
N ASP A 150 -14.93 17.79 1.48
CA ASP A 150 -16.12 18.63 1.30
C ASP A 150 -16.22 19.77 2.34
N PRO A 151 -15.99 19.55 3.66
CA PRO A 151 -16.10 20.62 4.64
C PRO A 151 -15.12 21.76 4.42
N GLU A 152 -13.93 21.43 3.93
CA GLU A 152 -12.92 22.44 3.64
C GLU A 152 -13.16 23.14 2.30
N TYR A 153 -13.69 22.41 1.32
CA TYR A 153 -14.15 22.99 0.06
C TYR A 153 -15.25 24.03 0.31
N GLU A 154 -16.25 23.72 1.11
CA GLU A 154 -17.31 24.65 1.50
C GLU A 154 -16.74 25.89 2.21
N ALA A 155 -15.83 25.70 3.18
CA ALA A 155 -15.21 26.80 3.91
C ALA A 155 -14.30 27.69 3.04
N THR A 156 -13.78 27.20 1.93
CA THR A 156 -12.91 27.95 1.02
C THR A 156 -13.67 28.55 -0.16
N HIS A 157 -14.81 28.00 -0.52
CA HIS A 157 -15.64 28.49 -1.62
C HIS A 157 -16.17 29.92 -1.36
N ASP A 158 -16.43 30.24 -0.09
CA ASP A 158 -16.87 31.56 0.35
C ASP A 158 -15.74 32.60 0.45
N ASN A 159 -14.48 32.20 0.23
CA ASN A 159 -13.33 33.10 0.32
C ASN A 159 -12.34 32.85 -0.83
N PRO A 160 -12.50 33.53 -1.98
CA PRO A 160 -11.68 33.33 -3.18
C PRO A 160 -10.19 33.68 -3.00
N ASP A 161 -9.82 34.35 -1.91
CA ASP A 161 -8.41 34.70 -1.60
C ASP A 161 -7.66 33.57 -0.86
N LYS A 162 -8.31 32.45 -0.54
CA LYS A 162 -7.64 31.28 0.06
C LYS A 162 -7.00 30.42 -1.03
N ASP A 163 -5.76 30.13 -0.75
CA ASP A 163 -4.68 29.53 -1.52
C ASP A 163 -5.10 28.45 -2.55
N PRO A 164 -5.02 28.74 -3.85
CA PRO A 164 -5.27 27.76 -4.89
C PRO A 164 -4.30 26.56 -4.85
N TYR A 165 -3.14 26.68 -4.19
CA TYR A 165 -2.18 25.60 -4.03
C TYR A 165 -2.70 24.48 -3.12
N MET A 166 -3.45 24.78 -2.07
CA MET A 166 -4.02 23.76 -1.17
C MET A 166 -5.04 22.87 -1.89
N ALA A 167 -5.88 23.46 -2.76
CA ALA A 167 -6.82 22.70 -3.57
C ALA A 167 -6.09 21.78 -4.57
N PHE A 168 -4.97 22.26 -5.15
CA PHE A 168 -4.17 21.47 -6.08
C PHE A 168 -3.46 20.29 -5.37
N GLU A 169 -2.89 20.49 -4.19
CA GLU A 169 -2.20 19.44 -3.44
C GLU A 169 -3.13 18.29 -3.07
N LYS A 170 -4.35 18.58 -2.67
CA LYS A 170 -5.37 17.55 -2.34
C LYS A 170 -5.78 16.73 -3.55
N ASP A 171 -6.12 17.41 -4.63
CA ASP A 171 -6.46 16.75 -5.88
C ASP A 171 -5.26 15.96 -6.44
N PHE A 172 -4.04 16.49 -6.28
CA PHE A 172 -2.82 15.79 -6.68
C PHE A 172 -2.71 14.43 -6.00
N MET A 173 -2.85 14.36 -4.66
CA MET A 173 -2.79 13.10 -3.92
C MET A 173 -3.93 12.16 -4.32
N ARG A 174 -5.15 12.66 -4.47
CA ARG A 174 -6.32 11.86 -4.86
C ARG A 174 -6.14 11.19 -6.22
N PHE A 175 -5.46 11.85 -7.16
CA PHE A 175 -5.23 11.33 -8.50
C PHE A 175 -3.87 10.65 -8.70
N MET A 176 -3.00 10.63 -7.69
CA MET A 176 -1.72 9.94 -7.73
C MET A 176 -1.78 8.55 -7.10
N LEU A 177 -2.52 8.39 -6.00
CA LEU A 177 -2.46 7.19 -5.17
C LEU A 177 -3.38 6.07 -5.68
N SER A 178 -3.02 4.85 -5.31
CA SER A 178 -3.73 3.61 -5.61
C SER A 178 -3.50 2.64 -4.46
N ASP A 179 -4.44 1.74 -4.22
CA ASP A 179 -4.27 0.66 -3.28
C ASP A 179 -3.53 -0.51 -3.92
N GLY A 180 -2.83 -1.27 -3.12
CA GLY A 180 -2.14 -2.46 -3.59
C GLY A 180 -1.25 -3.11 -2.56
N ALA A 181 -0.82 -4.32 -2.87
CA ALA A 181 0.16 -5.05 -2.10
C ALA A 181 1.13 -5.79 -3.01
N GLY A 182 2.36 -5.94 -2.54
CA GLY A 182 3.39 -6.73 -3.19
C GLY A 182 4.22 -7.47 -2.15
N ALA A 183 4.60 -8.71 -2.47
CA ALA A 183 5.43 -9.52 -1.60
C ALA A 183 6.60 -10.13 -2.36
N VAL A 184 7.71 -10.37 -1.64
CA VAL A 184 8.89 -11.06 -2.15
C VAL A 184 9.36 -12.08 -1.12
N LEU A 185 9.77 -13.25 -1.60
CA LEU A 185 10.46 -14.26 -0.80
C LEU A 185 11.96 -13.94 -0.81
N VAL A 186 12.57 -13.87 0.35
CA VAL A 186 14.01 -13.69 0.55
C VAL A 186 14.55 -14.95 1.22
N GLN A 187 15.62 -15.53 0.67
CA GLN A 187 16.18 -16.77 1.16
C GLN A 187 17.71 -16.81 1.00
N ASP A 188 18.37 -17.67 1.73
CA ASP A 188 19.82 -17.76 1.78
C ASP A 188 20.46 -18.46 0.58
N HIS A 189 19.66 -19.19 -0.21
CA HIS A 189 20.12 -19.90 -1.41
C HIS A 189 19.14 -19.69 -2.57
N PRO A 190 19.64 -19.72 -3.81
CA PRO A 190 18.79 -19.47 -4.98
C PRO A 190 17.84 -20.65 -5.25
N GLU A 191 16.55 -20.36 -5.32
CA GLU A 191 15.51 -21.30 -5.74
C GLU A 191 14.67 -20.64 -6.84
N GLY A 192 13.96 -21.45 -7.64
CA GLY A 192 13.05 -20.99 -8.69
C GLY A 192 13.73 -20.76 -10.05
N ILE A 193 12.94 -20.28 -11.01
CA ILE A 193 13.33 -20.20 -12.43
C ILE A 193 14.30 -19.05 -12.68
N CYS A 194 14.20 -17.94 -11.96
CA CYS A 194 15.01 -16.75 -12.15
C CYS A 194 15.26 -16.02 -10.82
N PRO A 195 16.08 -16.60 -9.93
CA PRO A 195 16.39 -15.95 -8.66
C PRO A 195 17.23 -14.69 -8.88
N LEU A 196 16.92 -13.65 -8.12
CA LEU A 196 17.69 -12.41 -8.08
C LEU A 196 18.52 -12.36 -6.80
N LYS A 197 19.77 -11.91 -6.90
CA LYS A 197 20.63 -11.70 -5.74
C LYS A 197 20.51 -10.26 -5.26
N ILE A 198 20.24 -10.08 -3.96
CA ILE A 198 20.33 -8.77 -3.33
C ILE A 198 21.80 -8.53 -2.97
N GLU A 199 22.45 -7.59 -3.65
CA GLU A 199 23.86 -7.28 -3.38
C GLU A 199 23.99 -6.34 -2.18
N TRP A 200 23.08 -5.38 -2.04
CA TRP A 200 23.05 -4.41 -0.94
C TRP A 200 21.67 -3.74 -0.82
N VAL A 201 21.37 -3.27 0.37
CA VAL A 201 20.21 -2.42 0.65
C VAL A 201 20.70 -1.24 1.49
N ASP A 202 20.59 -0.03 0.97
CA ASP A 202 20.96 1.19 1.69
C ASP A 202 19.76 2.13 1.84
N MET A 203 19.67 2.77 3.01
CA MET A 203 18.64 3.75 3.35
C MET A 203 19.27 4.80 4.24
N THR A 204 19.23 6.05 3.81
CA THR A 204 19.82 7.17 4.55
C THR A 204 18.79 8.28 4.74
N SER A 205 18.74 8.83 5.95
CA SER A 205 17.98 10.04 6.28
C SER A 205 18.94 11.21 6.44
N TYR A 206 18.58 12.37 5.93
CA TYR A 206 19.34 13.62 6.04
C TYR A 206 18.57 14.65 6.87
#